data_41ec1a2f45fdcf3f60c5c8ec94e87fed
#
_entry.id   41ec1a2f45fdcf3f60c5c8ec94e87fed
#
_cell.length_a   1.000
_cell.length_b   1.000
_cell.length_c   1.000
_cell.angle_alpha   90.00
_cell.angle_beta   90.00
_cell.angle_gamma   90.00
#
_symmetry.space_group_name_H-M   'P 1'
#
loop_
_entity.id
_entity.type
_entity.pdbx_description
1 polymer ?
#
loop_
_entity_poly.entity_id
_entity_poly.type
_entity_poly.pdbx_seq_one_letter_code
_entity_poly.pdbx_strand_id
1 'polypeptide(L)'
;AEFLGRDVEEVNQIVLHLGNGASASAIEGGRPVDTSMGMTPLEGLVMGTRSGDIDPGLVLHLHRVAKLSVDQIDTLLNKQSGLRGLCGENDFRAISARIEQGDEAARRAYDVYIHRLRRYIGAYLITLGHVDAICFTAGVGENSAPVRADALSNLENYGIIVDIERNALRSRESVSYTHLRAHETEADL
;
A
#
# COMPACT_ATOMS: atom_id res chain seq x y z
N ALA A 1 12.90 -11.93 -9.15
CA ALA A 1 13.52 -12.65 -10.27
C ALA A 1 14.08 -14.00 -9.79
N GLU A 2 15.11 -14.02 -8.95
CA GLU A 2 15.70 -15.27 -8.41
C GLU A 2 14.65 -16.23 -7.83
N PHE A 3 13.75 -15.73 -7.00
CA PHE A 3 12.65 -16.50 -6.41
C PHE A 3 11.71 -17.13 -7.46
N LEU A 4 11.47 -16.43 -8.58
CA LEU A 4 10.64 -16.90 -9.69
C LEU A 4 11.42 -17.79 -10.69
N GLY A 5 12.73 -17.91 -10.53
CA GLY A 5 13.61 -18.64 -11.46
C GLY A 5 13.64 -18.01 -12.87
N ARG A 6 13.50 -16.67 -12.94
CA ARG A 6 13.47 -15.92 -14.21
C ARG A 6 14.53 -14.81 -14.19
N ASP A 7 14.93 -14.36 -15.36
CA ASP A 7 15.83 -13.22 -15.49
C ASP A 7 15.14 -11.92 -15.00
N VAL A 8 15.91 -10.98 -14.46
CA VAL A 8 15.37 -9.77 -13.85
C VAL A 8 14.64 -8.90 -14.88
N GLU A 9 15.11 -8.91 -16.11
CA GLU A 9 14.54 -8.16 -17.24
C GLU A 9 13.15 -8.66 -17.66
N GLU A 10 12.79 -9.88 -17.25
CA GLU A 10 11.50 -10.52 -17.57
C GLU A 10 10.47 -10.37 -16.45
N VAL A 11 10.82 -9.73 -15.32
CA VAL A 11 9.97 -9.68 -14.14
C VAL A 11 9.45 -8.28 -13.89
N ASN A 12 8.14 -8.14 -13.87
CA ASN A 12 7.42 -6.94 -13.45
C ASN A 12 6.89 -7.10 -12.04
N GLN A 13 7.10 -6.12 -11.18
CA GLN A 13 6.68 -6.22 -9.79
C GLN A 13 6.18 -4.90 -9.23
N ILE A 14 5.25 -5.01 -8.27
CA ILE A 14 4.84 -3.92 -7.40
C ILE A 14 5.49 -4.14 -6.05
N VAL A 15 6.24 -3.16 -5.54
CA VAL A 15 6.86 -3.22 -4.21
C VAL A 15 6.14 -2.25 -3.28
N LEU A 16 5.62 -2.78 -2.18
CA LEU A 16 4.87 -2.07 -1.16
C LEU A 16 5.69 -2.09 0.13
N HIS A 17 6.40 -1.00 0.41
CA HIS A 17 7.16 -0.83 1.64
C HIS A 17 6.26 -0.16 2.70
N LEU A 18 5.74 -0.95 3.64
CA LEU A 18 4.71 -0.52 4.58
C LEU A 18 5.25 -0.50 6.01
N GLY A 19 5.77 0.64 6.42
CA GLY A 19 6.20 0.94 7.78
C GLY A 19 5.45 2.14 8.36
N ASN A 20 6.04 2.85 9.32
CA ASN A 20 5.49 4.15 9.76
C ASN A 20 5.53 5.18 8.62
N GLY A 21 6.60 5.21 7.81
CA GLY A 21 6.57 5.74 6.45
C GLY A 21 6.20 4.61 5.49
N ALA A 22 5.52 4.93 4.38
CA ALA A 22 5.10 3.93 3.42
C ALA A 22 5.27 4.44 1.98
N SER A 23 5.64 3.54 1.09
CA SER A 23 5.74 3.82 -0.35
C SER A 23 5.34 2.61 -1.18
N ALA A 24 4.90 2.88 -2.39
CA ALA A 24 4.68 1.91 -3.43
C ALA A 24 5.58 2.23 -4.63
N SER A 25 6.05 1.21 -5.34
CA SER A 25 6.86 1.38 -6.56
C SER A 25 6.46 0.34 -7.60
N ALA A 26 6.38 0.77 -8.85
CA ALA A 26 6.24 -0.09 -10.01
C ALA A 26 7.61 -0.33 -10.65
N ILE A 27 7.94 -1.59 -10.86
CA ILE A 27 9.24 -2.00 -11.40
C ILE A 27 9.01 -2.89 -12.62
N GLU A 28 9.54 -2.47 -13.75
CA GLU A 28 9.48 -3.18 -15.02
C GLU A 28 10.89 -3.64 -15.42
N GLY A 29 11.08 -4.94 -15.59
CA GLY A 29 12.38 -5.50 -15.99
C GLY A 29 13.55 -5.04 -15.11
N GLY A 30 13.35 -5.01 -13.79
CA GLY A 30 14.36 -4.56 -12.81
C GLY A 30 14.56 -3.06 -12.70
N ARG A 31 13.79 -2.24 -13.43
CA ARG A 31 13.90 -0.77 -13.43
C ARG A 31 12.66 -0.13 -12.83
N PRO A 32 12.79 0.82 -11.88
CA PRO A 32 11.64 1.55 -11.37
C PRO A 32 11.08 2.46 -12.48
N VAL A 33 9.78 2.32 -12.76
CA VAL A 33 9.06 3.13 -13.77
C VAL A 33 8.08 4.09 -13.12
N ASP A 34 7.67 3.82 -11.87
CA ASP A 34 6.81 4.72 -11.11
C ASP A 34 7.02 4.52 -9.59
N THR A 35 6.73 5.57 -8.81
CA THR A 35 6.78 5.53 -7.35
C THR A 35 5.73 6.47 -6.75
N SER A 36 5.22 6.11 -5.58
CA SER A 36 4.21 6.89 -4.87
C SER A 36 4.74 8.15 -4.19
N MET A 37 6.04 8.26 -3.95
CA MET A 37 6.67 9.44 -3.36
C MET A 37 7.10 10.41 -4.46
N GLY A 38 6.89 11.71 -4.24
CA GLY A 38 7.28 12.75 -5.16
C GLY A 38 8.62 13.39 -4.79
N MET A 39 8.70 14.72 -4.86
CA MET A 39 9.88 15.50 -4.48
C MET A 39 10.28 15.24 -3.01
N THR A 40 9.29 14.95 -2.16
CA THR A 40 9.48 14.62 -0.75
C THR A 40 8.75 13.31 -0.41
N PRO A 41 9.08 12.65 0.69
CA PRO A 41 8.38 11.44 1.12
C PRO A 41 7.01 11.73 1.79
N LEU A 42 6.39 12.87 1.50
CA LEU A 42 5.06 13.26 1.98
C LEU A 42 3.95 12.76 1.06
N GLU A 43 4.16 12.83 -0.26
CA GLU A 43 3.22 12.38 -1.30
C GLU A 43 2.97 10.87 -1.23
N GLY A 44 1.83 10.43 -1.73
CA GLY A 44 1.53 9.03 -1.97
C GLY A 44 0.61 8.37 -0.97
N LEU A 45 1.06 7.29 -0.36
CA LEU A 45 0.28 6.50 0.58
C LEU A 45 -0.06 7.27 1.86
N VAL A 46 -1.20 6.95 2.47
CA VAL A 46 -1.45 7.33 3.86
C VAL A 46 -0.45 6.60 4.74
N MET A 47 0.20 7.32 5.65
CA MET A 47 1.27 6.78 6.49
C MET A 47 0.90 6.87 7.98
N GLY A 48 1.78 6.49 8.86
CA GLY A 48 1.55 6.61 10.31
C GLY A 48 1.22 8.03 10.73
N THR A 49 2.01 9.02 10.26
CA THR A 49 1.86 10.43 10.63
C THR A 49 1.80 11.39 9.44
N ARG A 50 2.15 10.96 8.25
CA ARG A 50 2.12 11.76 7.02
C ARG A 50 0.80 11.57 6.30
N SER A 51 0.31 12.65 5.67
CA SER A 51 -0.99 12.64 4.99
C SER A 51 -1.05 11.73 3.76
N GLY A 52 0.07 11.58 3.03
CA GLY A 52 0.02 11.12 1.66
C GLY A 52 -0.63 12.15 0.75
N ASP A 53 -1.18 11.70 -0.39
CA ASP A 53 -1.84 12.59 -1.36
C ASP A 53 -2.97 13.41 -0.74
N ILE A 54 -2.96 14.69 -1.05
CA ILE A 54 -4.01 15.63 -0.72
C ILE A 54 -4.32 16.51 -1.94
N ASP A 55 -5.46 17.18 -1.93
CA ASP A 55 -5.71 18.26 -2.88
C ASP A 55 -4.71 19.40 -2.60
N PRO A 56 -3.90 19.84 -3.58
CA PRO A 56 -2.99 20.97 -3.42
C PRO A 56 -3.69 22.24 -2.92
N GLY A 57 -4.96 22.43 -3.30
CA GLY A 57 -5.78 23.56 -2.83
C GLY A 57 -5.98 23.58 -1.32
N LEU A 58 -5.89 22.43 -0.65
CA LEU A 58 -5.98 22.33 0.82
C LEU A 58 -4.88 23.14 1.51
N VAL A 59 -3.65 23.13 0.99
CA VAL A 59 -2.51 23.89 1.54
C VAL A 59 -2.82 25.38 1.53
N LEU A 60 -3.35 25.87 0.40
CA LEU A 60 -3.74 27.27 0.24
C LEU A 60 -4.91 27.63 1.16
N HIS A 61 -5.89 26.75 1.31
CA HIS A 61 -7.02 26.93 2.22
C HIS A 61 -6.55 27.02 3.68
N LEU A 62 -5.72 26.12 4.14
CA LEU A 62 -5.15 26.12 5.49
C LEU A 62 -4.40 27.43 5.78
N HIS A 63 -3.62 27.91 4.82
CA HIS A 63 -2.91 29.18 4.97
C HIS A 63 -3.86 30.39 5.00
N ARG A 64 -4.79 30.47 4.04
CA ARG A 64 -5.64 31.67 3.85
C ARG A 64 -6.78 31.74 4.87
N VAL A 65 -7.43 30.61 5.17
CA VAL A 65 -8.64 30.54 6.01
C VAL A 65 -8.29 30.20 7.45
N ALA A 66 -7.55 29.12 7.68
CA ALA A 66 -7.14 28.71 9.02
C ALA A 66 -5.97 29.54 9.57
N LYS A 67 -5.37 30.43 8.75
CA LYS A 67 -4.25 31.30 9.12
C LYS A 67 -2.99 30.57 9.60
N LEU A 68 -2.81 29.32 9.19
CA LEU A 68 -1.61 28.57 9.53
C LEU A 68 -0.40 29.09 8.74
N SER A 69 0.76 29.16 9.39
CA SER A 69 2.03 29.43 8.72
C SER A 69 2.46 28.20 7.88
N VAL A 70 3.41 28.40 6.96
CA VAL A 70 3.98 27.31 6.16
C VAL A 70 4.56 26.22 7.07
N ASP A 71 5.28 26.58 8.13
CA ASP A 71 5.88 25.64 9.09
C ASP A 71 4.81 24.85 9.87
N GLN A 72 3.69 25.49 10.19
CA GLN A 72 2.56 24.82 10.85
C GLN A 72 1.88 23.84 9.91
N ILE A 73 1.72 24.19 8.63
CA ILE A 73 1.18 23.28 7.60
C ILE A 73 2.13 22.12 7.37
N ASP A 74 3.43 22.37 7.26
CA ASP A 74 4.44 21.31 7.13
C ASP A 74 4.37 20.34 8.33
N THR A 75 4.32 20.85 9.54
CA THR A 75 4.18 20.04 10.76
C THR A 75 2.87 19.24 10.76
N LEU A 76 1.76 19.87 10.37
CA LEU A 76 0.46 19.21 10.29
C LEU A 76 0.51 18.01 9.33
N LEU A 77 1.00 18.23 8.11
CA LEU A 77 0.99 17.21 7.08
C LEU A 77 2.01 16.09 7.30
N ASN A 78 3.16 16.40 7.91
CA ASN A 78 4.23 15.42 8.14
C ASN A 78 4.11 14.66 9.46
N LYS A 79 3.57 15.28 10.54
CA LYS A 79 3.65 14.73 11.90
C LYS A 79 2.30 14.53 12.59
N GLN A 80 1.24 15.13 12.09
CA GLN A 80 -0.08 15.17 12.75
C GLN A 80 -1.22 14.67 11.87
N SER A 81 -0.89 14.16 10.69
CA SER A 81 -1.82 13.57 9.71
C SER A 81 -1.73 12.05 9.71
N GLY A 82 -2.12 11.41 8.60
CA GLY A 82 -2.09 9.97 8.44
C GLY A 82 -2.98 9.23 9.44
N LEU A 83 -2.59 8.04 9.83
CA LEU A 83 -3.33 7.23 10.80
C LEU A 83 -3.48 7.97 12.14
N ARG A 84 -2.40 8.62 12.59
CA ARG A 84 -2.43 9.44 13.82
C ARG A 84 -3.46 10.56 13.75
N GLY A 85 -3.56 11.25 12.63
CA GLY A 85 -4.57 12.30 12.44
C GLY A 85 -5.99 11.76 12.36
N LEU A 86 -6.17 10.54 11.84
CA LEU A 86 -7.49 9.91 11.66
C LEU A 86 -8.05 9.29 12.94
N CYS A 87 -7.20 8.65 13.76
CA CYS A 87 -7.66 7.93 14.96
C CYS A 87 -6.80 8.14 16.21
N GLY A 88 -5.82 9.04 16.16
CA GLY A 88 -4.94 9.35 17.30
C GLY A 88 -3.82 8.33 17.53
N GLU A 89 -3.72 7.29 16.68
CA GLU A 89 -2.76 6.20 16.80
C GLU A 89 -2.09 5.92 15.46
N ASN A 90 -0.83 5.49 15.47
CA ASN A 90 -0.08 5.12 14.26
C ASN A 90 0.59 3.74 14.35
N ASP A 91 0.51 3.04 15.48
CA ASP A 91 0.93 1.64 15.58
C ASP A 91 -0.21 0.71 15.12
N PHE A 92 0.04 -0.04 14.05
CA PHE A 92 -0.95 -0.97 13.49
C PHE A 92 -1.42 -2.04 14.47
N ARG A 93 -0.59 -2.45 15.44
CA ARG A 93 -0.99 -3.42 16.47
C ARG A 93 -2.05 -2.82 17.39
N ALA A 94 -1.83 -1.57 17.80
CA ALA A 94 -2.80 -0.85 18.64
C ALA A 94 -4.08 -0.54 17.87
N ILE A 95 -3.98 -0.13 16.58
CA ILE A 95 -5.13 0.09 15.71
C ILE A 95 -5.95 -1.20 15.55
N SER A 96 -5.31 -2.35 15.28
CA SER A 96 -5.99 -3.64 15.14
C SER A 96 -6.72 -4.02 16.44
N ALA A 97 -6.08 -3.90 17.60
CA ALA A 97 -6.70 -4.18 18.89
C ALA A 97 -7.92 -3.27 19.18
N ARG A 98 -7.85 -1.99 18.79
CA ARG A 98 -8.98 -1.05 18.91
C ARG A 98 -10.13 -1.42 17.97
N ILE A 99 -9.82 -1.87 16.75
CA ILE A 99 -10.84 -2.36 15.80
C ILE A 99 -11.59 -3.57 16.37
N GLU A 100 -10.87 -4.52 16.98
CA GLU A 100 -11.46 -5.70 17.63
C GLU A 100 -12.37 -5.32 18.81
N GLN A 101 -12.10 -4.18 19.46
CA GLN A 101 -12.93 -3.61 20.53
C GLN A 101 -14.11 -2.76 20.01
N GLY A 102 -14.29 -2.67 18.69
CA GLY A 102 -15.39 -1.92 18.08
C GLY A 102 -15.13 -0.43 17.89
N ASP A 103 -13.87 0.03 17.94
CA ASP A 103 -13.54 1.44 17.74
C ASP A 103 -13.71 1.84 16.26
N GLU A 104 -14.75 2.62 15.99
CA GLU A 104 -15.09 3.07 14.64
C GLU A 104 -14.06 4.05 14.05
N ALA A 105 -13.35 4.84 14.88
CA ALA A 105 -12.33 5.76 14.39
C ALA A 105 -11.11 4.97 13.90
N ALA A 106 -10.71 3.94 14.64
CA ALA A 106 -9.65 3.02 14.23
C ALA A 106 -10.03 2.26 12.94
N ARG A 107 -11.27 1.79 12.84
CA ARG A 107 -11.78 1.13 11.63
C ARG A 107 -11.72 2.06 10.42
N ARG A 108 -12.25 3.29 10.53
CA ARG A 108 -12.19 4.27 9.44
C ARG A 108 -10.76 4.61 9.02
N ALA A 109 -9.84 4.76 9.97
CA ALA A 109 -8.43 5.01 9.67
C ALA A 109 -7.80 3.86 8.87
N TYR A 110 -8.08 2.63 9.28
CA TYR A 110 -7.66 1.42 8.58
C TYR A 110 -8.24 1.36 7.15
N ASP A 111 -9.56 1.60 7.00
CA ASP A 111 -10.24 1.55 5.70
C ASP A 111 -9.68 2.62 4.74
N VAL A 112 -9.39 3.84 5.23
CA VAL A 112 -8.73 4.90 4.44
C VAL A 112 -7.33 4.47 4.00
N TYR A 113 -6.57 3.84 4.89
CA TYR A 113 -5.24 3.31 4.57
C TYR A 113 -5.30 2.25 3.47
N ILE A 114 -6.16 1.25 3.63
CA ILE A 114 -6.35 0.17 2.64
C ILE A 114 -6.86 0.74 1.32
N HIS A 115 -7.83 1.65 1.34
CA HIS A 115 -8.36 2.27 0.12
C HIS A 115 -7.25 2.99 -0.67
N ARG A 116 -6.39 3.77 -0.01
CA ARG A 116 -5.29 4.47 -0.65
C ARG A 116 -4.27 3.47 -1.22
N LEU A 117 -3.93 2.43 -0.47
CA LEU A 117 -3.02 1.38 -0.92
C LEU A 117 -3.54 0.69 -2.19
N ARG A 118 -4.83 0.32 -2.21
CA ARG A 118 -5.49 -0.29 -3.37
C ARG A 118 -5.49 0.61 -4.61
N ARG A 119 -5.61 1.92 -4.45
CA ARG A 119 -5.52 2.87 -5.56
C ARG A 119 -4.15 2.80 -6.24
N TYR A 120 -3.07 2.74 -5.48
CA TYR A 120 -1.70 2.62 -6.02
C TYR A 120 -1.46 1.25 -6.64
N ILE A 121 -1.93 0.16 -6.02
CA ILE A 121 -1.88 -1.18 -6.62
C ILE A 121 -2.59 -1.18 -7.98
N GLY A 122 -3.81 -0.64 -8.05
CA GLY A 122 -4.58 -0.57 -9.29
C GLY A 122 -3.91 0.27 -10.37
N ALA A 123 -3.36 1.43 -10.02
CA ALA A 123 -2.60 2.27 -10.94
C ALA A 123 -1.39 1.51 -11.50
N TYR A 124 -0.64 0.81 -10.65
CA TYR A 124 0.56 0.11 -11.07
C TYR A 124 0.28 -1.20 -11.82
N LEU A 125 -0.83 -1.87 -11.55
CA LEU A 125 -1.32 -2.97 -12.38
C LEU A 125 -1.55 -2.51 -13.83
N ILE A 126 -2.13 -1.33 -14.00
CA ILE A 126 -2.35 -0.75 -15.34
C ILE A 126 -1.04 -0.24 -15.96
N THR A 127 -0.19 0.45 -15.18
CA THR A 127 1.10 0.98 -15.65
C THR A 127 2.01 -0.14 -16.18
N LEU A 128 2.06 -1.28 -15.50
CA LEU A 128 2.91 -2.41 -15.86
C LEU A 128 2.29 -3.34 -16.91
N GLY A 129 0.95 -3.28 -17.12
CA GLY A 129 0.22 -4.16 -18.02
C GLY A 129 0.07 -5.59 -17.50
N HIS A 130 1.15 -6.19 -17.01
CA HIS A 130 1.12 -7.44 -16.23
C HIS A 130 2.07 -7.33 -15.03
N VAL A 131 1.82 -8.11 -14.00
CA VAL A 131 2.60 -8.10 -12.76
C VAL A 131 2.89 -9.54 -12.35
N ASP A 132 4.16 -9.89 -12.22
CA ASP A 132 4.60 -11.23 -11.82
C ASP A 132 4.67 -11.39 -10.30
N ALA A 133 4.85 -10.29 -9.56
CA ALA A 133 4.93 -10.31 -8.10
C ALA A 133 4.44 -9.00 -7.48
N ILE A 134 3.78 -9.12 -6.33
CA ILE A 134 3.48 -8.00 -5.42
C ILE A 134 4.21 -8.27 -4.11
N CYS A 135 5.21 -7.44 -3.80
CA CYS A 135 6.09 -7.61 -2.65
C CYS A 135 5.67 -6.68 -1.51
N PHE A 136 5.40 -7.25 -0.35
CA PHE A 136 5.13 -6.50 0.88
C PHE A 136 6.38 -6.53 1.77
N THR A 137 6.86 -5.35 2.18
CA THR A 137 8.06 -5.22 3.00
C THR A 137 7.83 -4.29 4.19
N ALA A 138 8.79 -4.20 5.07
CA ALA A 138 8.77 -3.46 6.33
C ALA A 138 7.73 -3.99 7.35
N GLY A 139 7.68 -3.33 8.50
CA GLY A 139 7.01 -3.87 9.68
C GLY A 139 5.53 -4.21 9.49
N VAL A 140 4.76 -3.37 8.82
CA VAL A 140 3.34 -3.63 8.53
C VAL A 140 3.21 -4.62 7.38
N GLY A 141 3.96 -4.42 6.29
CA GLY A 141 3.91 -5.29 5.12
C GLY A 141 4.23 -6.75 5.44
N GLU A 142 5.27 -6.98 6.23
CA GLU A 142 5.71 -8.32 6.61
C GLU A 142 4.83 -8.97 7.69
N ASN A 143 4.36 -8.19 8.67
CA ASN A 143 3.75 -8.76 9.87
C ASN A 143 2.22 -8.66 9.93
N SER A 144 1.57 -7.92 9.02
CA SER A 144 0.12 -7.77 9.03
C SER A 144 -0.54 -8.56 7.90
N ALA A 145 -0.90 -9.81 8.17
CA ALA A 145 -1.68 -10.64 7.25
C ALA A 145 -3.02 -9.98 6.83
N PRO A 146 -3.79 -9.33 7.73
CA PRO A 146 -5.00 -8.61 7.34
C PRO A 146 -4.74 -7.51 6.31
N VAL A 147 -3.69 -6.68 6.49
CA VAL A 147 -3.36 -5.61 5.54
C VAL A 147 -3.08 -6.18 4.14
N ARG A 148 -2.31 -7.26 4.04
CA ARG A 148 -2.01 -7.90 2.76
C ARG A 148 -3.27 -8.48 2.11
N ALA A 149 -4.11 -9.17 2.88
CA ALA A 149 -5.36 -9.75 2.37
C ALA A 149 -6.33 -8.67 1.90
N ASP A 150 -6.55 -7.63 2.71
CA ASP A 150 -7.49 -6.55 2.37
C ASP A 150 -7.00 -5.68 1.20
N ALA A 151 -5.69 -5.44 1.12
CA ALA A 151 -5.09 -4.73 -0.01
C ALA A 151 -5.28 -5.45 -1.34
N LEU A 152 -5.30 -6.79 -1.34
CA LEU A 152 -5.45 -7.63 -2.52
C LEU A 152 -6.85 -8.26 -2.68
N SER A 153 -7.81 -7.87 -1.84
CA SER A 153 -9.17 -8.41 -1.91
C SER A 153 -9.89 -8.03 -3.22
N ASN A 154 -10.75 -8.93 -3.72
CA ASN A 154 -11.54 -8.75 -4.95
C ASN A 154 -10.68 -8.45 -6.19
N LEU A 155 -9.54 -9.11 -6.31
CA LEU A 155 -8.65 -9.00 -7.49
C LEU A 155 -8.56 -10.33 -8.27
N GLU A 156 -9.47 -11.27 -8.02
CA GLU A 156 -9.50 -12.59 -8.65
C GLU A 156 -9.64 -12.49 -10.18
N ASN A 157 -10.42 -11.50 -10.65
CA ASN A 157 -10.57 -11.23 -12.08
C ASN A 157 -9.28 -10.71 -12.76
N TYR A 158 -8.31 -10.28 -11.96
CA TYR A 158 -6.97 -9.90 -12.42
C TYR A 158 -5.96 -11.03 -12.22
N GLY A 159 -6.44 -12.24 -11.85
CA GLY A 159 -5.59 -13.39 -11.58
C GLY A 159 -4.87 -13.35 -10.23
N ILE A 160 -5.23 -12.40 -9.36
CA ILE A 160 -4.61 -12.24 -8.04
C ILE A 160 -5.49 -12.92 -6.99
N ILE A 161 -5.04 -14.05 -6.46
CA ILE A 161 -5.75 -14.84 -5.45
C ILE A 161 -4.85 -14.97 -4.22
N VAL A 162 -5.36 -14.56 -3.06
CA VAL A 162 -4.62 -14.66 -1.78
C VAL A 162 -4.95 -15.98 -1.11
N ASP A 163 -3.94 -16.81 -0.90
CA ASP A 163 -4.04 -17.98 -0.02
C ASP A 163 -3.99 -17.50 1.44
N ILE A 164 -5.13 -17.53 2.11
CA ILE A 164 -5.30 -17.00 3.47
C ILE A 164 -4.44 -17.77 4.49
N GLU A 165 -4.30 -19.10 4.35
CA GLU A 165 -3.50 -19.91 5.27
C GLU A 165 -2.02 -19.57 5.12
N ARG A 166 -1.51 -19.52 3.91
CA ARG A 166 -0.13 -19.12 3.62
C ARG A 166 0.14 -17.67 4.00
N ASN A 167 -0.81 -16.77 3.75
CA ASN A 167 -0.71 -15.37 4.15
C ASN A 167 -0.55 -15.20 5.67
N ALA A 168 -1.11 -16.10 6.47
CA ALA A 168 -1.00 -16.07 7.94
C ALA A 168 0.35 -16.60 8.46
N LEU A 169 1.13 -17.32 7.63
CA LEU A 169 2.42 -17.87 8.04
C LEU A 169 3.45 -16.75 8.27
N ARG A 170 4.18 -16.85 9.37
CA ARG A 170 5.33 -16.00 9.69
C ARG A 170 6.61 -16.73 9.30
N SER A 171 7.09 -16.55 8.09
CA SER A 171 8.42 -16.97 7.69
C SER A 171 9.15 -15.82 7.01
N ARG A 172 10.50 -15.84 7.01
CA ARG A 172 11.32 -14.85 6.30
C ARG A 172 11.02 -14.79 4.79
N GLU A 173 10.44 -15.86 4.26
CA GLU A 173 10.11 -16.05 2.85
C GLU A 173 8.69 -16.61 2.74
N SER A 174 7.72 -16.04 3.45
CA SER A 174 6.33 -16.45 3.27
C SER A 174 5.79 -15.85 1.99
N VAL A 175 5.63 -16.69 0.99
CA VAL A 175 4.94 -16.35 -0.24
C VAL A 175 3.47 -16.65 -0.05
N SER A 176 2.67 -15.63 0.13
CA SER A 176 1.22 -15.74 -0.06
C SER A 176 0.98 -15.71 -1.56
N TYR A 177 0.81 -16.89 -2.13
CA TYR A 177 0.84 -17.11 -3.56
C TYR A 177 -0.32 -16.44 -4.28
N THR A 178 0.02 -15.72 -5.33
CA THR A 178 -0.85 -15.36 -6.41
C THR A 178 -0.52 -16.27 -7.61
N HIS A 179 -1.39 -17.23 -7.94
CA HIS A 179 -1.31 -17.87 -9.22
C HIS A 179 -1.91 -16.93 -10.27
N LEU A 180 -1.06 -16.21 -10.98
CA LEU A 180 -1.39 -15.72 -12.31
C LEU A 180 -1.39 -16.94 -13.23
N ARG A 181 -2.51 -17.68 -13.31
CA ARG A 181 -2.73 -18.56 -14.45
C ARG A 181 -3.03 -17.64 -15.62
N ALA A 182 -2.12 -17.60 -16.59
CA ALA A 182 -2.51 -17.25 -17.94
C ALA A 182 -3.76 -18.08 -18.27
N HIS A 183 -4.83 -17.45 -18.76
CA HIS A 183 -5.92 -18.16 -19.38
C HIS A 183 -5.34 -18.91 -20.56
N GLU A 184 -5.05 -20.20 -20.36
CA GLU A 184 -5.04 -21.12 -21.46
C GLU A 184 -6.49 -21.16 -21.94
N THR A 185 -6.78 -20.44 -23.00
CA THR A 185 -7.98 -20.66 -23.79
C THR A 185 -7.88 -22.08 -24.31
N GLU A 186 -8.72 -22.97 -23.79
CA GLU A 186 -9.08 -24.19 -24.48
C GLU A 186 -9.71 -23.80 -25.83
N ALA A 187 -8.89 -23.68 -26.82
CA ALA A 187 -9.27 -23.67 -28.21
C ALA A 187 -8.28 -24.57 -28.95
N ASP A 188 -8.42 -25.89 -28.72
CA ASP A 188 -7.96 -26.91 -29.66
C ASP A 188 -8.57 -28.25 -29.25
N LEU A 189 -9.77 -28.49 -29.75
CA LEU A 189 -10.29 -29.80 -30.10
C LEU A 189 -10.98 -29.71 -31.47
#